data_9f7be5cee83dc40b2a9f376a136a555d
#
_entry.id   9f7be5cee83dc40b2a9f376a136a555d
#
_cell.length_a   1.000
_cell.length_b   1.000
_cell.length_c   1.000
_cell.angle_alpha   90.00
_cell.angle_beta   90.00
_cell.angle_gamma   90.00
#
_symmetry.space_group_name_H-M   'P 1'
#
loop_
_entity.id
_entity.type
_entity.pdbx_description
1 polymer ?
#
loop_
_entity_poly.entity_id
_entity_poly.type
_entity_poly.pdbx_seq_one_letter_code
_entity_poly.pdbx_strand_id
1 'polypeptide(L)'
;ETEVATQYQTEIPRRPLIRRFHVPVGCCCGCGRRVQGRHPLQTSDALGAAAAQIGPDAQAAVVLLNKTFGRSHIKVAAVFHALFGITLTRGASAQIVLRAAGRLGPAQQEIDQEIKAAPCLTPDETGWRVAGRPAWLHAWVAARATAYAIDPHRKADVLERRIGIAWSGKMVHDGFASYDRFRAATHQQCLGHVLRRVRELEAKATRGAVHYPRKLIALFTEAIPLRNRYKKGEVSAEQLRQARPGFDRRLRDLAWPAREVPAYETLSGHLWRHWDEWFTFLSHPEVEPTNWEGEQAIRPAVVNRKVWGGNRT
;
A
#
# COMPACT_ATOMS: atom_id res chain seq x y z
N GLU A 1 -22.39 52.40 21.56
CA GLU A 1 -21.09 51.65 21.40
C GLU A 1 -21.20 50.79 20.15
N THR A 2 -20.31 51.00 19.17
CA THR A 2 -20.26 50.19 17.95
C THR A 2 -19.29 49.02 18.20
N GLU A 3 -19.78 47.82 18.19
CA GLU A 3 -18.95 46.62 18.27
C GLU A 3 -18.30 46.33 16.91
N VAL A 4 -17.00 46.10 16.85
CA VAL A 4 -16.26 45.70 15.65
C VAL A 4 -16.08 44.21 15.63
N ALA A 5 -16.82 43.49 14.78
CA ALA A 5 -16.64 42.07 14.53
C ALA A 5 -15.60 41.83 13.43
N THR A 6 -14.70 40.86 13.63
CA THR A 6 -13.67 40.46 12.66
C THR A 6 -14.13 39.25 11.85
N GLN A 7 -14.00 39.32 10.53
CA GLN A 7 -14.30 38.25 9.59
C GLN A 7 -13.03 37.92 8.79
N TYR A 8 -12.75 36.63 8.58
CA TYR A 8 -11.66 36.15 7.75
C TYR A 8 -12.21 35.45 6.51
N GLN A 9 -11.65 35.78 5.33
CA GLN A 9 -11.92 35.09 4.07
C GLN A 9 -10.61 34.61 3.47
N THR A 10 -10.54 33.33 3.11
CA THR A 10 -9.37 32.73 2.46
C THR A 10 -9.68 32.50 0.99
N GLU A 11 -8.84 33.05 0.09
CA GLU A 11 -8.96 32.88 -1.35
C GLU A 11 -7.75 32.16 -1.94
N ILE A 12 -7.96 31.44 -3.06
CA ILE A 12 -6.90 30.78 -3.83
C ILE A 12 -6.53 31.68 -5.01
N PRO A 13 -5.29 32.21 -5.08
CA PRO A 13 -4.86 32.99 -6.23
C PRO A 13 -4.82 32.11 -7.48
N ARG A 14 -5.60 32.46 -8.51
CA ARG A 14 -5.73 31.67 -9.75
C ARG A 14 -4.68 32.01 -10.82
N ARG A 15 -3.87 33.05 -10.64
CA ARG A 15 -2.87 33.46 -11.63
C ARG A 15 -1.57 32.70 -11.43
N PRO A 16 -1.10 31.94 -12.45
CA PRO A 16 0.19 31.28 -12.39
C PRO A 16 1.33 32.31 -12.43
N LEU A 17 2.43 32.01 -11.76
CA LEU A 17 3.63 32.80 -11.85
C LEU A 17 4.37 32.43 -13.16
N ILE A 18 4.49 33.41 -14.06
CA ILE A 18 5.25 33.26 -15.31
C ILE A 18 6.65 33.87 -15.11
N ARG A 19 7.69 33.07 -15.23
CA ARG A 19 9.09 33.53 -15.21
C ARG A 19 9.63 33.58 -16.62
N ARG A 20 10.21 34.72 -17.00
CA ARG A 20 10.93 34.89 -18.26
C ARG A 20 12.43 34.86 -17.98
N PHE A 21 13.14 33.98 -18.64
CA PHE A 21 14.59 33.88 -18.54
C PHE A 21 15.24 34.41 -19.82
N HIS A 22 16.17 35.35 -19.67
CA HIS A 22 17.05 35.78 -20.76
C HIS A 22 18.31 34.93 -20.70
N VAL A 23 18.51 34.06 -21.69
CA VAL A 23 19.61 33.10 -21.73
C VAL A 23 20.63 33.57 -22.75
N PRO A 24 21.79 34.08 -22.34
CA PRO A 24 22.87 34.39 -23.28
C PRO A 24 23.34 33.09 -23.99
N VAL A 25 23.52 33.16 -25.29
CA VAL A 25 24.02 32.06 -26.11
C VAL A 25 25.18 32.57 -26.94
N GLY A 26 26.30 31.85 -26.94
CA GLY A 26 27.51 32.19 -27.68
C GLY A 26 28.27 30.96 -28.17
N CYS A 27 29.35 31.17 -28.87
CA CYS A 27 30.30 30.12 -29.24
C CYS A 27 31.63 30.37 -28.53
N CYS A 28 32.25 29.31 -28.03
CA CYS A 28 33.58 29.38 -27.44
C CYS A 28 34.59 29.73 -28.55
N CYS A 29 35.34 30.81 -28.39
CA CYS A 29 36.32 31.23 -29.39
C CYS A 29 37.52 30.27 -29.55
N GLY A 30 37.78 29.42 -28.52
CA GLY A 30 38.90 28.48 -28.58
C GLY A 30 38.55 27.13 -29.25
N CYS A 31 37.29 26.64 -29.13
CA CYS A 31 36.90 25.34 -29.66
C CYS A 31 35.64 25.34 -30.50
N GLY A 32 35.02 26.50 -30.76
CA GLY A 32 33.79 26.63 -31.56
C GLY A 32 32.55 26.05 -30.94
N ARG A 33 32.61 25.49 -29.71
CA ARG A 33 31.47 24.86 -29.03
C ARG A 33 30.43 25.90 -28.64
N ARG A 34 29.18 25.62 -28.94
CA ARG A 34 28.06 26.43 -28.46
C ARG A 34 27.96 26.33 -26.95
N VAL A 35 27.88 27.47 -26.28
CA VAL A 35 27.68 27.61 -24.83
C VAL A 35 26.48 28.49 -24.54
N GLN A 36 25.82 28.26 -23.42
CA GLN A 36 24.70 29.08 -23.00
C GLN A 36 24.73 29.29 -21.47
N GLY A 37 24.23 30.44 -21.04
CA GLY A 37 24.03 30.74 -19.65
C GLY A 37 22.87 29.91 -19.07
N ARG A 38 22.84 29.77 -17.75
CA ARG A 38 21.78 29.09 -17.02
C ARG A 38 21.42 29.85 -15.75
N HIS A 39 20.13 30.01 -15.53
CA HIS A 39 19.61 30.54 -14.26
C HIS A 39 19.26 29.39 -13.30
N PRO A 40 19.54 29.48 -11.98
CA PRO A 40 19.25 28.39 -11.03
C PRO A 40 17.83 27.89 -11.02
N LEU A 41 16.86 28.73 -11.30
CA LEU A 41 15.44 28.38 -11.37
C LEU A 41 14.98 27.74 -12.71
N GLN A 42 15.87 27.64 -13.71
CA GLN A 42 15.53 26.92 -14.93
C GLN A 42 15.47 25.41 -14.69
N THR A 43 14.43 24.77 -15.23
CA THR A 43 14.21 23.31 -15.11
C THR A 43 14.81 22.53 -16.27
N SER A 44 15.27 23.21 -17.34
CA SER A 44 15.86 22.60 -18.53
C SER A 44 16.71 23.64 -19.29
N ASP A 45 17.67 23.16 -20.06
CA ASP A 45 18.51 23.99 -20.94
C ASP A 45 17.94 24.12 -22.35
N ALA A 46 16.76 23.55 -22.60
CA ALA A 46 16.11 23.62 -23.91
C ALA A 46 15.73 25.05 -24.31
N LEU A 47 16.01 25.41 -25.58
CA LEU A 47 15.69 26.70 -26.18
C LEU A 47 14.72 26.51 -27.36
N GLY A 48 14.22 27.60 -27.92
CA GLY A 48 13.27 27.59 -29.02
C GLY A 48 11.90 27.06 -28.60
N ALA A 49 11.27 26.24 -29.42
CA ALA A 49 9.94 25.69 -29.16
C ALA A 49 9.86 24.86 -27.87
N ALA A 50 10.96 24.24 -27.43
CA ALA A 50 11.05 23.48 -26.21
C ALA A 50 11.35 24.34 -24.96
N ALA A 51 11.48 25.65 -25.09
CA ALA A 51 11.77 26.57 -23.99
C ALA A 51 10.58 26.83 -23.08
N ALA A 52 9.34 26.58 -23.55
CA ALA A 52 8.16 26.67 -22.71
C ALA A 52 8.10 25.50 -21.73
N GLN A 53 8.30 25.79 -20.45
CA GLN A 53 8.50 24.76 -19.42
C GLN A 53 7.46 24.89 -18.31
N ILE A 54 7.12 23.76 -17.71
CA ILE A 54 6.32 23.69 -16.49
C ILE A 54 7.27 23.71 -15.27
N GLY A 55 7.08 24.68 -14.37
CA GLY A 55 7.89 24.85 -13.18
C GLY A 55 7.75 23.69 -12.18
N PRO A 56 8.68 23.57 -11.19
CA PRO A 56 8.74 22.41 -10.28
C PRO A 56 7.47 22.23 -9.45
N ASP A 57 6.87 23.32 -8.92
CA ASP A 57 5.63 23.22 -8.14
C ASP A 57 4.46 22.69 -8.96
N ALA A 58 4.34 23.16 -10.22
CA ALA A 58 3.34 22.67 -11.13
C ALA A 58 3.60 21.21 -11.55
N GLN A 59 4.86 20.81 -11.72
CA GLN A 59 5.23 19.40 -11.93
C GLN A 59 4.83 18.53 -10.73
N ALA A 60 5.09 18.99 -9.50
CA ALA A 60 4.68 18.29 -8.28
C ALA A 60 3.16 18.14 -8.21
N ALA A 61 2.41 19.19 -8.53
CA ALA A 61 0.95 19.14 -8.60
C ALA A 61 0.43 18.13 -9.66
N VAL A 62 1.08 18.02 -10.81
CA VAL A 62 0.76 16.98 -11.82
C VAL A 62 0.93 15.59 -11.24
N VAL A 63 2.05 15.32 -10.56
CA VAL A 63 2.32 14.02 -9.93
C VAL A 63 1.29 13.71 -8.85
N LEU A 64 1.00 14.67 -7.98
CA LEU A 64 0.04 14.54 -6.89
C LEU A 64 -1.38 14.24 -7.44
N LEU A 65 -1.86 15.00 -8.40
CA LEU A 65 -3.16 14.78 -9.04
C LEU A 65 -3.25 13.40 -9.70
N ASN A 66 -2.18 12.96 -10.36
CA ASN A 66 -2.18 11.67 -11.03
C ASN A 66 -2.04 10.50 -10.05
N LYS A 67 -1.06 10.53 -9.15
CA LYS A 67 -0.72 9.39 -8.30
C LYS A 67 -1.57 9.31 -7.03
N THR A 68 -1.70 10.41 -6.30
CA THR A 68 -2.44 10.43 -5.04
C THR A 68 -3.95 10.53 -5.26
N PHE A 69 -4.38 11.44 -6.14
CA PHE A 69 -5.80 11.65 -6.40
C PHE A 69 -6.35 10.83 -7.59
N GLY A 70 -5.55 9.99 -8.22
CA GLY A 70 -5.98 9.04 -9.24
C GLY A 70 -6.54 9.68 -10.51
N ARG A 71 -6.14 10.91 -10.86
CA ARG A 71 -6.64 11.57 -12.05
C ARG A 71 -5.91 11.09 -13.29
N SER A 72 -6.65 10.75 -14.35
CA SER A 72 -6.04 10.43 -15.63
C SER A 72 -5.29 11.67 -16.20
N HIS A 73 -4.29 11.46 -17.05
CA HIS A 73 -3.52 12.57 -17.64
C HIS A 73 -4.38 13.59 -18.38
N ILE A 74 -5.50 13.17 -18.97
CA ILE A 74 -6.48 14.10 -19.59
C ILE A 74 -7.15 14.96 -18.52
N LYS A 75 -7.58 14.36 -17.41
CA LYS A 75 -8.21 15.10 -16.31
C LYS A 75 -7.23 16.02 -15.59
N VAL A 76 -5.95 15.62 -15.45
CA VAL A 76 -4.89 16.51 -14.94
C VAL A 76 -4.75 17.74 -15.84
N ALA A 77 -4.67 17.56 -17.14
CA ALA A 77 -4.60 18.67 -18.09
C ALA A 77 -5.83 19.61 -18.00
N ALA A 78 -7.04 19.04 -17.89
CA ALA A 78 -8.27 19.79 -17.73
C ALA A 78 -8.30 20.62 -16.42
N VAL A 79 -7.84 20.03 -15.30
CA VAL A 79 -7.73 20.74 -14.01
C VAL A 79 -6.76 21.92 -14.11
N PHE A 80 -5.59 21.72 -14.73
CA PHE A 80 -4.60 22.80 -14.92
C PHE A 80 -5.15 23.94 -15.76
N HIS A 81 -5.88 23.62 -16.83
CA HIS A 81 -6.53 24.64 -17.66
C HIS A 81 -7.63 25.38 -16.90
N ALA A 82 -8.54 24.65 -16.24
CA ALA A 82 -9.71 25.23 -15.57
C ALA A 82 -9.33 26.10 -14.36
N LEU A 83 -8.36 25.66 -13.55
CA LEU A 83 -8.00 26.36 -12.32
C LEU A 83 -6.92 27.44 -12.52
N PHE A 84 -5.99 27.25 -13.45
CA PHE A 84 -4.81 28.09 -13.59
C PHE A 84 -4.62 28.68 -14.99
N GLY A 85 -5.45 28.34 -15.97
CA GLY A 85 -5.24 28.74 -17.36
C GLY A 85 -3.98 28.15 -18.01
N ILE A 86 -3.36 27.14 -17.41
CA ILE A 86 -2.14 26.50 -17.91
C ILE A 86 -2.50 25.41 -18.91
N THR A 87 -2.06 25.56 -20.15
CA THR A 87 -2.23 24.53 -21.18
C THR A 87 -1.17 23.43 -20.99
N LEU A 88 -1.65 22.22 -20.66
CA LEU A 88 -0.82 21.04 -20.49
C LEU A 88 -1.35 19.93 -21.40
N THR A 89 -0.47 19.31 -22.21
CA THR A 89 -0.89 18.16 -23.01
C THR A 89 -0.89 16.88 -22.18
N ARG A 90 -1.68 15.89 -22.59
CA ARG A 90 -1.67 14.55 -21.99
C ARG A 90 -0.27 13.93 -21.98
N GLY A 91 0.47 14.08 -23.09
CA GLY A 91 1.86 13.58 -23.21
C GLY A 91 2.80 14.29 -22.25
N ALA A 92 2.72 15.62 -22.12
CA ALA A 92 3.52 16.37 -21.17
C ALA A 92 3.25 15.94 -19.71
N SER A 93 1.97 15.76 -19.34
CA SER A 93 1.61 15.23 -18.02
C SER A 93 2.22 13.84 -17.76
N ALA A 94 2.18 12.93 -18.73
CA ALA A 94 2.79 11.60 -18.60
C ALA A 94 4.32 11.70 -18.46
N GLN A 95 4.99 12.50 -19.27
CA GLN A 95 6.44 12.71 -19.21
C GLN A 95 6.89 13.35 -17.89
N ILE A 96 6.10 14.24 -17.32
CA ILE A 96 6.38 14.79 -15.97
C ILE A 96 6.40 13.68 -14.93
N VAL A 97 5.40 12.80 -14.92
CA VAL A 97 5.33 11.66 -13.98
C VAL A 97 6.50 10.71 -14.17
N LEU A 98 6.88 10.37 -15.41
CA LEU A 98 8.02 9.49 -15.69
C LEU A 98 9.35 10.10 -15.23
N ARG A 99 9.57 11.39 -15.50
CA ARG A 99 10.78 12.09 -15.01
C ARG A 99 10.83 12.19 -13.49
N ALA A 100 9.68 12.41 -12.83
CA ALA A 100 9.61 12.40 -11.38
C ALA A 100 9.97 11.03 -10.82
N ALA A 101 9.46 9.94 -11.39
CA ALA A 101 9.79 8.58 -10.99
C ALA A 101 11.32 8.32 -11.08
N GLY A 102 11.97 8.76 -12.16
CA GLY A 102 13.44 8.62 -12.31
C GLY A 102 14.25 9.37 -11.24
N ARG A 103 13.70 10.47 -10.68
CA ARG A 103 14.35 11.23 -9.60
C ARG A 103 14.14 10.65 -8.21
N LEU A 104 13.13 9.79 -8.03
CA LEU A 104 12.77 9.19 -6.74
C LEU A 104 13.53 7.88 -6.44
N GLY A 105 14.48 7.48 -7.30
CA GLY A 105 15.29 6.27 -7.09
C GLY A 105 15.96 6.18 -5.72
N PRO A 106 16.65 7.23 -5.23
CA PRO A 106 17.24 7.22 -3.89
C PRO A 106 16.21 7.02 -2.77
N ALA A 107 15.08 7.75 -2.81
CA ALA A 107 14.00 7.58 -1.83
C ALA A 107 13.39 6.18 -1.87
N GLN A 108 13.29 5.56 -3.06
CA GLN A 108 12.85 4.17 -3.16
C GLN A 108 13.83 3.20 -2.51
N GLN A 109 15.13 3.42 -2.66
CA GLN A 109 16.15 2.61 -1.99
C GLN A 109 16.06 2.70 -0.47
N GLU A 110 15.83 3.89 0.08
CA GLU A 110 15.59 4.07 1.51
C GLU A 110 14.35 3.31 1.99
N ILE A 111 13.24 3.39 1.25
CA ILE A 111 12.03 2.60 1.53
C ILE A 111 12.32 1.10 1.49
N ASP A 112 13.07 0.63 0.50
CA ASP A 112 13.42 -0.78 0.37
C ASP A 112 14.30 -1.27 1.54
N GLN A 113 15.20 -0.43 2.04
CA GLN A 113 16.00 -0.71 3.24
C GLN A 113 15.14 -0.78 4.49
N GLU A 114 14.20 0.16 4.68
CA GLU A 114 13.25 0.15 5.80
C GLU A 114 12.36 -1.12 5.78
N ILE A 115 11.87 -1.53 4.61
CA ILE A 115 11.10 -2.78 4.46
C ILE A 115 11.95 -4.00 4.82
N LYS A 116 13.18 -4.06 4.35
CA LYS A 116 14.09 -5.18 4.62
C LYS A 116 14.46 -5.29 6.10
N ALA A 117 14.63 -4.16 6.77
CA ALA A 117 14.99 -4.08 8.18
C ALA A 117 13.77 -4.14 9.12
N ALA A 118 12.55 -4.10 8.60
CA ALA A 118 11.35 -4.03 9.42
C ALA A 118 11.19 -5.29 10.29
N PRO A 119 10.84 -5.15 11.57
CA PRO A 119 10.59 -6.29 12.45
C PRO A 119 9.22 -6.95 12.20
N CYS A 120 8.32 -6.24 11.53
CA CYS A 120 6.98 -6.71 11.18
C CYS A 120 6.60 -6.20 9.78
N LEU A 121 6.02 -7.08 8.96
CA LEU A 121 5.50 -6.77 7.63
C LEU A 121 4.07 -7.28 7.46
N THR A 122 3.27 -6.47 6.78
CA THR A 122 1.95 -6.86 6.30
C THR A 122 1.96 -6.84 4.77
N PRO A 123 2.32 -7.96 4.10
CA PRO A 123 2.21 -8.10 2.66
C PRO A 123 0.76 -8.27 2.23
N ASP A 124 0.45 -7.71 1.06
CA ASP A 124 -0.82 -7.96 0.36
C ASP A 124 -0.63 -7.77 -1.15
N GLU A 125 -1.50 -8.33 -1.97
CA GLU A 125 -1.44 -8.18 -3.41
C GLU A 125 -2.83 -8.14 -4.06
N THR A 126 -2.91 -7.45 -5.19
CA THR A 126 -4.15 -7.39 -5.98
C THR A 126 -3.86 -7.55 -7.47
N GLY A 127 -4.82 -8.11 -8.20
CA GLY A 127 -4.72 -8.21 -9.66
C GLY A 127 -4.49 -6.83 -10.29
N TRP A 128 -3.59 -6.76 -11.25
CA TRP A 128 -3.22 -5.56 -12.00
C TRP A 128 -3.20 -5.82 -13.49
N ARG A 129 -3.00 -4.78 -14.30
CA ARG A 129 -2.79 -4.90 -15.75
C ARG A 129 -1.67 -3.97 -16.20
N VAL A 130 -0.81 -4.48 -17.08
CA VAL A 130 0.23 -3.71 -17.78
C VAL A 130 0.09 -3.96 -19.26
N ALA A 131 -0.11 -2.93 -20.06
CA ALA A 131 -0.38 -3.04 -21.50
C ALA A 131 -1.50 -4.04 -21.85
N GLY A 132 -2.56 -4.08 -21.02
CA GLY A 132 -3.68 -5.02 -21.16
C GLY A 132 -3.39 -6.46 -20.68
N ARG A 133 -2.13 -6.81 -20.40
CA ARG A 133 -1.74 -8.14 -19.90
C ARG A 133 -1.95 -8.25 -18.40
N PRO A 134 -2.32 -9.44 -17.87
CA PRO A 134 -2.41 -9.68 -16.44
C PRO A 134 -1.09 -9.40 -15.74
N ALA A 135 -1.17 -8.79 -14.58
CA ALA A 135 -0.07 -8.53 -13.66
C ALA A 135 -0.62 -8.48 -12.22
N TRP A 136 0.24 -8.30 -11.24
CA TRP A 136 -0.10 -8.17 -9.83
C TRP A 136 0.59 -6.96 -9.23
N LEU A 137 -0.17 -6.17 -8.50
CA LEU A 137 0.37 -5.13 -7.64
C LEU A 137 0.57 -5.72 -6.26
N HIS A 138 1.80 -5.76 -5.80
CA HIS A 138 2.20 -6.16 -4.47
C HIS A 138 2.41 -4.91 -3.61
N ALA A 139 2.02 -4.97 -2.35
CA ALA A 139 2.32 -3.98 -1.33
C ALA A 139 2.96 -4.68 -0.13
N TRP A 140 3.92 -4.04 0.50
CA TRP A 140 4.55 -4.48 1.74
C TRP A 140 4.54 -3.33 2.72
N VAL A 141 3.78 -3.49 3.79
CA VAL A 141 3.57 -2.45 4.79
C VAL A 141 4.40 -2.75 6.02
N ALA A 142 5.19 -1.79 6.43
CA ALA A 142 5.90 -1.73 7.71
C ALA A 142 5.46 -0.49 8.49
N ALA A 143 5.82 -0.40 9.76
CA ALA A 143 5.41 0.69 10.64
C ALA A 143 5.81 2.09 10.11
N ARG A 144 6.92 2.21 9.37
CA ARG A 144 7.48 3.48 8.89
C ARG A 144 7.47 3.64 7.37
N ALA A 145 7.24 2.57 6.62
CA ALA A 145 7.33 2.59 5.17
C ALA A 145 6.34 1.62 4.53
N THR A 146 5.90 1.96 3.32
CA THR A 146 5.15 1.06 2.45
C THR A 146 5.84 1.01 1.09
N ALA A 147 6.20 -0.18 0.64
CA ALA A 147 6.75 -0.40 -0.69
C ALA A 147 5.75 -1.09 -1.60
N TYR A 148 5.84 -0.78 -2.88
CA TYR A 148 5.01 -1.39 -3.91
C TYR A 148 5.87 -1.98 -5.03
N ALA A 149 5.35 -3.02 -5.69
CA ALA A 149 5.90 -3.52 -6.94
C ALA A 149 4.78 -4.05 -7.84
N ILE A 150 4.98 -3.91 -9.16
CA ILE A 150 4.12 -4.58 -10.15
C ILE A 150 4.94 -5.70 -10.76
N ASP A 151 4.39 -6.93 -10.72
CA ASP A 151 5.05 -8.11 -11.27
C ASP A 151 4.02 -8.91 -12.11
N PRO A 152 4.43 -9.56 -13.21
CA PRO A 152 3.53 -10.42 -13.98
C PRO A 152 3.03 -11.64 -13.19
N HIS A 153 3.66 -11.99 -12.08
CA HIS A 153 3.34 -13.19 -11.30
C HIS A 153 2.85 -12.86 -9.89
N ARG A 154 1.91 -13.67 -9.41
CA ARG A 154 1.51 -13.74 -8.00
C ARG A 154 2.35 -14.82 -7.28
N LYS A 155 3.60 -14.51 -6.96
CA LYS A 155 4.52 -15.46 -6.34
C LYS A 155 5.29 -14.84 -5.17
N ALA A 156 5.68 -15.68 -4.22
CA ALA A 156 6.56 -15.30 -3.11
C ALA A 156 7.92 -14.74 -3.58
N ASP A 157 8.38 -15.15 -4.76
CA ASP A 157 9.67 -14.69 -5.32
C ASP A 157 9.77 -13.16 -5.41
N VAL A 158 8.62 -12.46 -5.56
CA VAL A 158 8.58 -10.99 -5.61
C VAL A 158 8.99 -10.40 -4.26
N LEU A 159 8.48 -10.95 -3.16
CA LEU A 159 8.86 -10.56 -1.80
C LEU A 159 10.26 -11.07 -1.45
N GLU A 160 10.58 -12.32 -1.83
CA GLU A 160 11.88 -12.93 -1.58
C GLU A 160 13.04 -12.10 -2.15
N ARG A 161 12.92 -11.59 -3.37
CA ARG A 161 13.92 -10.69 -3.98
C ARG A 161 14.12 -9.41 -3.16
N ARG A 162 13.13 -8.98 -2.40
CA ARG A 162 13.17 -7.73 -1.63
C ARG A 162 13.75 -7.91 -0.24
N ILE A 163 13.29 -8.90 0.52
CA ILE A 163 13.67 -9.09 1.93
C ILE A 163 14.60 -10.29 2.17
N GLY A 164 14.70 -11.20 1.19
CA GLY A 164 15.43 -12.46 1.33
C GLY A 164 14.58 -13.55 2.02
N ILE A 165 14.80 -14.82 1.63
CA ILE A 165 14.04 -15.96 2.16
C ILE A 165 14.32 -16.26 3.64
N ALA A 166 15.47 -15.81 4.14
CA ALA A 166 15.88 -15.99 5.54
C ALA A 166 15.39 -14.86 6.47
N TRP A 167 14.52 -13.96 5.97
CA TRP A 167 13.96 -12.89 6.79
C TRP A 167 13.17 -13.50 7.97
N SER A 168 13.49 -13.07 9.20
CA SER A 168 13.02 -13.66 10.46
C SER A 168 12.09 -12.75 11.27
N GLY A 169 11.54 -11.71 10.65
CA GLY A 169 10.54 -10.84 11.28
C GLY A 169 9.18 -11.50 11.43
N LYS A 170 8.19 -10.69 11.75
CA LYS A 170 6.78 -11.12 11.89
C LYS A 170 5.99 -10.75 10.65
N MET A 171 5.20 -11.67 10.11
CA MET A 171 4.45 -11.49 8.87
C MET A 171 2.95 -11.70 9.10
N VAL A 172 2.15 -10.66 8.81
CA VAL A 172 0.68 -10.71 8.89
C VAL A 172 0.11 -10.83 7.48
N HIS A 173 -0.58 -11.91 7.15
CA HIS A 173 -1.05 -12.15 5.77
C HIS A 173 -2.41 -12.87 5.71
N ASP A 174 -3.00 -12.90 4.51
CA ASP A 174 -4.33 -13.45 4.22
C ASP A 174 -4.38 -15.00 4.15
N GLY A 175 -3.25 -15.66 4.35
CA GLY A 175 -3.13 -17.13 4.22
C GLY A 175 -2.79 -17.58 2.80
N PHE A 176 -2.32 -16.69 1.93
CA PHE A 176 -1.81 -17.09 0.63
C PHE A 176 -0.56 -17.98 0.78
N ALA A 177 -0.64 -19.22 0.30
CA ALA A 177 0.36 -20.28 0.52
C ALA A 177 1.80 -19.90 0.08
N SER A 178 1.98 -18.89 -0.76
CA SER A 178 3.30 -18.40 -1.13
C SER A 178 4.10 -17.85 0.07
N TYR A 179 3.42 -17.35 1.11
CA TYR A 179 4.08 -16.83 2.31
C TYR A 179 4.63 -17.92 3.22
N ASP A 180 4.13 -19.16 3.15
CA ASP A 180 4.62 -20.33 3.90
C ASP A 180 6.10 -20.66 3.59
N ARG A 181 6.65 -20.10 2.51
CA ARG A 181 8.08 -20.25 2.16
C ARG A 181 9.02 -19.52 3.12
N PHE A 182 8.55 -18.47 3.78
CA PHE A 182 9.36 -17.69 4.74
C PHE A 182 9.40 -18.36 6.10
N ARG A 183 10.00 -19.55 6.15
CA ARG A 183 10.00 -20.42 7.34
C ARG A 183 10.73 -19.83 8.55
N ALA A 184 11.61 -18.84 8.35
CA ALA A 184 12.29 -18.14 9.44
C ALA A 184 11.41 -17.03 10.05
N ALA A 185 10.35 -16.62 9.37
CA ALA A 185 9.41 -15.63 9.86
C ALA A 185 8.43 -16.22 10.89
N THR A 186 7.96 -15.38 11.80
CA THR A 186 6.82 -15.69 12.66
C THR A 186 5.55 -15.21 11.98
N HIS A 187 4.63 -16.11 11.67
CA HIS A 187 3.42 -15.80 10.92
C HIS A 187 2.24 -15.44 11.82
N GLN A 188 1.40 -14.55 11.33
CA GLN A 188 0.06 -14.27 11.83
C GLN A 188 -0.92 -14.38 10.67
N GLN A 189 -1.80 -15.36 10.73
CA GLN A 189 -2.90 -15.51 9.79
C GLN A 189 -3.97 -14.44 10.04
N CYS A 190 -4.50 -13.83 8.98
CA CYS A 190 -5.51 -12.78 9.10
C CYS A 190 -6.83 -13.32 9.65
N LEU A 191 -7.20 -12.89 10.87
CA LEU A 191 -8.47 -13.27 11.48
C LEU A 191 -9.68 -12.71 10.72
N GLY A 192 -9.55 -11.60 10.03
CA GLY A 192 -10.61 -11.03 9.20
C GLY A 192 -11.02 -11.96 8.05
N HIS A 193 -10.04 -12.56 7.38
CA HIS A 193 -10.27 -13.48 6.26
C HIS A 193 -10.89 -14.81 6.73
N VAL A 194 -10.40 -15.40 7.80
CA VAL A 194 -10.98 -16.63 8.33
C VAL A 194 -12.39 -16.41 8.87
N LEU A 195 -12.64 -15.30 9.59
CA LEU A 195 -13.97 -14.97 10.07
C LEU A 195 -14.97 -14.75 8.94
N ARG A 196 -14.57 -14.11 7.84
CA ARG A 196 -15.43 -13.97 6.64
C ARG A 196 -15.81 -15.34 6.11
N ARG A 197 -14.82 -16.21 5.89
CA ARG A 197 -15.03 -17.58 5.40
C ARG A 197 -15.92 -18.41 6.34
N VAL A 198 -15.71 -18.31 7.65
CA VAL A 198 -16.51 -19.05 8.64
C VAL A 198 -17.96 -18.56 8.65
N ARG A 199 -18.20 -17.24 8.53
CA ARG A 199 -19.56 -16.67 8.44
C ARG A 199 -20.28 -17.09 7.16
N GLU A 200 -19.58 -17.20 6.04
CA GLU A 200 -20.15 -17.73 4.79
C GLU A 200 -20.56 -19.20 4.92
N LEU A 201 -19.77 -20.00 5.65
CA LEU A 201 -20.11 -21.37 5.97
C LEU A 201 -21.30 -21.46 6.94
N GLU A 202 -21.35 -20.61 7.96
CA GLU A 202 -22.49 -20.52 8.89
C GLU A 202 -23.79 -20.20 8.14
N ALA A 203 -23.76 -19.22 7.23
CA ALA A 203 -24.92 -18.81 6.48
C ALA A 203 -25.47 -19.90 5.54
N LYS A 204 -24.61 -20.85 5.12
CA LYS A 204 -24.99 -22.02 4.29
C LYS A 204 -25.31 -23.27 5.10
N ALA A 205 -24.99 -23.27 6.40
CA ALA A 205 -25.18 -24.43 7.27
C ALA A 205 -26.65 -24.65 7.61
N THR A 206 -27.04 -25.92 7.70
CA THR A 206 -28.40 -26.32 8.10
C THR A 206 -28.37 -27.18 9.36
N ARG A 207 -29.43 -27.12 10.16
CA ARG A 207 -29.61 -27.92 11.40
C ARG A 207 -28.38 -27.85 12.34
N GLY A 208 -27.92 -28.98 12.84
CA GLY A 208 -26.79 -29.09 13.78
C GLY A 208 -25.43 -28.65 13.22
N ALA A 209 -25.25 -28.60 11.88
CA ALA A 209 -24.02 -28.21 11.24
C ALA A 209 -23.60 -26.75 11.59
N VAL A 210 -24.52 -25.89 11.95
CA VAL A 210 -24.27 -24.48 12.34
C VAL A 210 -23.42 -24.34 13.60
N HIS A 211 -23.34 -25.35 14.46
CA HIS A 211 -22.64 -25.26 15.74
C HIS A 211 -21.12 -25.11 15.57
N TYR A 212 -20.54 -25.76 14.57
CA TYR A 212 -19.10 -25.69 14.34
C TYR A 212 -18.62 -24.27 13.94
N PRO A 213 -19.15 -23.66 12.88
CA PRO A 213 -18.77 -22.30 12.53
C PRO A 213 -19.03 -21.29 13.65
N ARG A 214 -20.13 -21.43 14.41
CA ARG A 214 -20.43 -20.54 15.55
C ARG A 214 -19.35 -20.61 16.64
N LYS A 215 -18.86 -21.80 16.98
CA LYS A 215 -17.77 -21.97 17.95
C LYS A 215 -16.47 -21.28 17.46
N LEU A 216 -16.15 -21.38 16.17
CA LEU A 216 -14.99 -20.69 15.60
C LEU A 216 -15.15 -19.16 15.60
N ILE A 217 -16.34 -18.66 15.23
CA ILE A 217 -16.65 -17.23 15.31
C ILE A 217 -16.47 -16.71 16.73
N ALA A 218 -17.04 -17.41 17.71
CA ALA A 218 -16.92 -17.04 19.12
C ALA A 218 -15.47 -16.98 19.57
N LEU A 219 -14.66 -18.01 19.23
CA LEU A 219 -13.24 -18.10 19.59
C LEU A 219 -12.45 -16.90 19.06
N PHE A 220 -12.55 -16.61 17.76
CA PHE A 220 -11.79 -15.51 17.15
C PHE A 220 -12.30 -14.14 17.59
N THR A 221 -13.64 -13.99 17.77
CA THR A 221 -14.24 -12.72 18.22
C THR A 221 -13.88 -12.42 19.68
N GLU A 222 -13.65 -13.42 20.51
CA GLU A 222 -13.21 -13.27 21.90
C GLU A 222 -11.73 -12.83 21.98
N ALA A 223 -10.88 -13.30 21.07
CA ALA A 223 -9.44 -13.02 21.08
C ALA A 223 -9.11 -11.57 20.65
N ILE A 224 -9.77 -11.04 19.61
CA ILE A 224 -9.46 -9.73 19.03
C ILE A 224 -9.52 -8.58 20.06
N PRO A 225 -10.56 -8.45 20.93
CA PRO A 225 -10.64 -7.38 21.89
C PRO A 225 -9.52 -7.34 22.91
N LEU A 226 -8.87 -8.47 23.22
CA LEU A 226 -7.76 -8.51 24.17
C LEU A 226 -6.61 -7.59 23.74
N ARG A 227 -6.28 -7.56 22.45
CA ARG A 227 -5.27 -6.65 21.94
C ARG A 227 -5.70 -5.18 22.04
N ASN A 228 -6.99 -4.90 21.80
CA ASN A 228 -7.51 -3.54 21.95
C ASN A 228 -7.44 -3.08 23.42
N ARG A 229 -7.69 -3.96 24.35
CA ARG A 229 -7.52 -3.71 25.79
C ARG A 229 -6.06 -3.45 26.14
N TYR A 230 -5.13 -4.19 25.56
CA TYR A 230 -3.71 -3.92 25.69
C TYR A 230 -3.32 -2.52 25.17
N LYS A 231 -3.79 -2.15 23.96
CA LYS A 231 -3.54 -0.81 23.40
C LYS A 231 -4.09 0.33 24.29
N LYS A 232 -5.15 0.06 25.06
CA LYS A 232 -5.71 1.00 26.03
C LYS A 232 -5.03 0.96 27.40
N GLY A 233 -4.06 0.08 27.59
CA GLY A 233 -3.39 -0.11 28.89
C GLY A 233 -4.21 -0.87 29.92
N GLU A 234 -5.34 -1.50 29.54
CA GLU A 234 -6.23 -2.25 30.44
C GLU A 234 -5.67 -3.64 30.80
N VAL A 235 -4.79 -4.19 29.97
CA VAL A 235 -4.10 -5.45 30.18
C VAL A 235 -2.61 -5.30 29.81
N SER A 236 -1.74 -6.04 30.50
CA SER A 236 -0.31 -6.04 30.21
C SER A 236 0.05 -6.99 29.06
N ALA A 237 1.24 -6.84 28.47
CA ALA A 237 1.77 -7.77 27.48
C ALA A 237 1.89 -9.19 28.05
N GLU A 238 2.20 -9.32 29.34
CA GLU A 238 2.27 -10.61 30.03
C GLU A 238 0.91 -11.29 30.11
N GLN A 239 -0.14 -10.54 30.47
CA GLN A 239 -1.51 -11.06 30.49
C GLN A 239 -1.98 -11.53 29.10
N LEU A 240 -1.58 -10.82 28.01
CA LEU A 240 -1.85 -11.29 26.66
C LEU A 240 -1.14 -12.64 26.38
N ARG A 241 0.15 -12.72 26.70
CA ARG A 241 0.92 -13.96 26.49
C ARG A 241 0.33 -15.12 27.27
N GLN A 242 -0.10 -14.93 28.50
CA GLN A 242 -0.72 -15.95 29.34
C GLN A 242 -2.08 -16.42 28.81
N ALA A 243 -2.81 -15.58 28.08
CA ALA A 243 -4.09 -15.97 27.47
C ALA A 243 -3.89 -16.89 26.24
N ARG A 244 -2.80 -16.75 25.48
CA ARG A 244 -2.58 -17.45 24.21
C ARG A 244 -2.73 -18.98 24.29
N PRO A 245 -2.12 -19.73 25.26
CA PRO A 245 -2.24 -21.19 25.31
C PRO A 245 -3.69 -21.68 25.42
N GLY A 246 -4.57 -20.90 26.08
CA GLY A 246 -5.99 -21.22 26.18
C GLY A 246 -6.69 -21.16 24.81
N PHE A 247 -6.39 -20.12 24.02
CA PHE A 247 -6.92 -19.98 22.65
C PHE A 247 -6.36 -21.05 21.72
N ASP A 248 -5.05 -21.31 21.76
CA ASP A 248 -4.40 -22.35 20.95
C ASP A 248 -5.00 -23.73 21.21
N ARG A 249 -5.26 -24.08 22.48
CA ARG A 249 -5.90 -25.35 22.85
C ARG A 249 -7.32 -25.43 22.29
N ARG A 250 -8.13 -24.43 22.52
CA ARG A 250 -9.52 -24.39 22.02
C ARG A 250 -9.57 -24.47 20.49
N LEU A 251 -8.64 -23.82 19.79
CA LEU A 251 -8.55 -23.93 18.33
C LEU A 251 -8.18 -25.34 17.89
N ARG A 252 -7.20 -25.98 18.52
CA ARG A 252 -6.82 -27.37 18.21
C ARG A 252 -7.99 -28.34 18.43
N ASP A 253 -8.72 -28.18 19.51
CA ASP A 253 -9.90 -29.00 19.79
C ASP A 253 -11.00 -28.84 18.73
N LEU A 254 -11.15 -27.63 18.17
CA LEU A 254 -12.09 -27.33 17.09
C LEU A 254 -11.58 -27.78 15.72
N ALA A 255 -10.28 -27.69 15.45
CA ALA A 255 -9.69 -28.08 14.19
C ALA A 255 -9.47 -29.61 14.05
N TRP A 256 -9.46 -30.33 15.16
CA TRP A 256 -9.30 -31.77 15.22
C TRP A 256 -10.56 -32.42 15.82
N PRO A 257 -11.07 -33.53 15.31
CA PRO A 257 -10.71 -34.32 14.12
C PRO A 257 -11.33 -33.79 12.81
N ALA A 258 -11.05 -34.49 11.68
CA ALA A 258 -11.68 -34.21 10.39
C ALA A 258 -13.21 -34.16 10.50
N ARG A 259 -13.82 -33.23 9.75
CA ARG A 259 -15.26 -33.00 9.81
C ARG A 259 -15.97 -33.79 8.70
N GLU A 260 -17.14 -34.32 9.00
CA GLU A 260 -17.97 -35.04 8.04
C GLU A 260 -18.43 -34.19 6.85
N VAL A 261 -18.54 -32.86 7.06
CA VAL A 261 -18.91 -31.92 6.01
C VAL A 261 -17.66 -31.48 5.25
N PRO A 262 -17.53 -31.74 3.94
CA PRO A 262 -16.31 -31.43 3.16
C PRO A 262 -15.84 -29.98 3.25
N ALA A 263 -16.75 -29.02 3.30
CA ALA A 263 -16.41 -27.59 3.47
C ALA A 263 -15.75 -27.33 4.82
N TYR A 264 -16.11 -28.04 5.87
CA TYR A 264 -15.53 -27.95 7.20
C TYR A 264 -14.21 -28.66 7.29
N GLU A 265 -14.03 -29.78 6.60
CA GLU A 265 -12.79 -30.51 6.48
C GLU A 265 -11.69 -29.60 5.90
N THR A 266 -11.99 -28.92 4.79
CA THR A 266 -11.04 -27.96 4.16
C THR A 266 -10.67 -26.82 5.11
N LEU A 267 -11.64 -26.26 5.83
CA LEU A 267 -11.39 -25.19 6.81
C LEU A 267 -10.59 -25.73 8.00
N SER A 268 -11.00 -26.88 8.55
CA SER A 268 -10.35 -27.55 9.68
C SER A 268 -8.91 -27.90 9.37
N GLY A 269 -8.63 -28.44 8.18
CA GLY A 269 -7.28 -28.73 7.70
C GLY A 269 -6.40 -27.48 7.57
N HIS A 270 -6.99 -26.34 7.12
CA HIS A 270 -6.28 -25.07 7.09
C HIS A 270 -5.97 -24.55 8.49
N LEU A 271 -6.95 -24.56 9.39
CA LEU A 271 -6.78 -24.15 10.79
C LEU A 271 -5.73 -25.01 11.50
N TRP A 272 -5.74 -26.31 11.26
CA TRP A 272 -4.79 -27.26 11.84
C TRP A 272 -3.35 -27.05 11.32
N ARG A 273 -3.20 -26.83 10.01
CA ARG A 273 -1.88 -26.63 9.40
C ARG A 273 -1.15 -25.40 9.96
N HIS A 274 -1.90 -24.35 10.29
CA HIS A 274 -1.40 -23.07 10.77
C HIS A 274 -1.80 -22.82 12.24
N TRP A 275 -1.96 -23.88 13.04
CA TRP A 275 -2.56 -23.80 14.38
C TRP A 275 -1.86 -22.82 15.32
N ASP A 276 -0.56 -22.60 15.18
CA ASP A 276 0.29 -21.73 15.99
C ASP A 276 0.39 -20.29 15.44
N GLU A 277 -0.21 -20.02 14.28
CA GLU A 277 -0.15 -18.72 13.60
C GLU A 277 -1.40 -17.85 13.83
N TRP A 278 -2.48 -18.38 14.39
CA TRP A 278 -3.75 -17.67 14.54
C TRP A 278 -3.76 -16.64 15.68
N PHE A 279 -2.96 -16.88 16.71
CA PHE A 279 -2.93 -16.04 17.91
C PHE A 279 -1.54 -15.47 18.21
N THR A 280 -0.70 -15.33 17.20
CA THR A 280 0.63 -14.73 17.30
C THR A 280 0.59 -13.33 17.90
N PHE A 281 -0.42 -12.54 17.57
CA PHE A 281 -0.64 -11.19 18.11
C PHE A 281 -0.85 -11.14 19.64
N LEU A 282 -1.20 -12.26 20.29
CA LEU A 282 -1.29 -12.34 21.74
C LEU A 282 0.09 -12.47 22.40
N SER A 283 1.07 -13.04 21.69
CA SER A 283 2.47 -13.11 22.17
C SER A 283 3.30 -11.91 21.71
N HIS A 284 2.89 -11.27 20.64
CA HIS A 284 3.57 -10.15 19.98
C HIS A 284 2.60 -9.00 19.80
N PRO A 285 2.41 -8.13 20.82
CA PRO A 285 1.38 -7.08 20.80
C PRO A 285 1.54 -6.04 19.68
N GLU A 286 2.74 -5.95 19.09
CA GLU A 286 3.02 -5.14 17.90
C GLU A 286 2.42 -5.72 16.61
N VAL A 287 2.05 -7.00 16.60
CA VAL A 287 1.44 -7.69 15.46
C VAL A 287 -0.06 -7.42 15.42
N GLU A 288 -0.59 -7.04 14.26
CA GLU A 288 -2.03 -6.88 14.05
C GLU A 288 -2.72 -8.27 13.88
N PRO A 289 -3.92 -8.47 14.41
CA PRO A 289 -4.66 -9.73 14.21
C PRO A 289 -5.22 -9.88 12.79
N THR A 290 -5.16 -8.82 11.98
CA THR A 290 -5.67 -8.79 10.60
C THR A 290 -4.68 -8.12 9.68
N ASN A 291 -4.70 -8.43 8.38
CA ASN A 291 -3.90 -7.75 7.36
C ASN A 291 -4.54 -6.44 6.86
N TRP A 292 -5.35 -5.79 7.69
CA TRP A 292 -6.05 -4.55 7.34
C TRP A 292 -5.12 -3.46 6.79
N GLU A 293 -3.90 -3.34 7.33
CA GLU A 293 -2.91 -2.36 6.87
C GLU A 293 -2.51 -2.62 5.41
N GLY A 294 -2.30 -3.89 5.04
CA GLY A 294 -2.03 -4.29 3.65
C GLY A 294 -3.20 -3.96 2.72
N GLU A 295 -4.43 -4.31 3.13
CA GLU A 295 -5.65 -3.98 2.38
C GLU A 295 -5.81 -2.47 2.18
N GLN A 296 -5.54 -1.65 3.21
CA GLN A 296 -5.61 -0.19 3.12
C GLN A 296 -4.52 0.38 2.22
N ALA A 297 -3.31 -0.16 2.25
CA ALA A 297 -2.22 0.26 1.39
C ALA A 297 -2.53 0.02 -0.11
N ILE A 298 -3.19 -1.09 -0.44
CA ILE A 298 -3.59 -1.42 -1.82
C ILE A 298 -4.80 -0.62 -2.29
N ARG A 299 -5.69 -0.23 -1.39
CA ARG A 299 -6.98 0.40 -1.73
C ARG A 299 -6.88 1.60 -2.67
N PRO A 300 -5.97 2.58 -2.49
CA PRO A 300 -5.83 3.70 -3.43
C PRO A 300 -5.53 3.25 -4.85
N ALA A 301 -4.66 2.26 -5.01
CA ALA A 301 -4.32 1.69 -6.31
C ALA A 301 -5.50 0.97 -6.96
N VAL A 302 -6.30 0.22 -6.18
CA VAL A 302 -7.53 -0.43 -6.66
C VAL A 302 -8.55 0.60 -7.13
N VAL A 303 -8.73 1.70 -6.41
CA VAL A 303 -9.60 2.82 -6.83
C VAL A 303 -9.08 3.43 -8.13
N ASN A 304 -7.79 3.72 -8.20
CA ASN A 304 -7.16 4.29 -9.40
C ASN A 304 -7.29 3.36 -10.62
N ARG A 305 -7.11 2.05 -10.42
CA ARG A 305 -7.31 1.04 -11.47
C ARG A 305 -8.73 1.09 -12.06
N LYS A 306 -9.76 1.33 -11.26
CA LYS A 306 -11.15 1.50 -11.74
C LYS A 306 -11.31 2.73 -12.63
N VAL A 307 -10.46 3.74 -12.47
CA VAL A 307 -10.49 4.98 -13.26
C VAL A 307 -9.70 4.86 -14.57
N TRP A 308 -8.55 4.20 -14.59
CA TRP A 308 -7.63 4.18 -15.75
C TRP A 308 -7.21 2.79 -16.24
N GLY A 309 -7.69 1.70 -15.62
CA GLY A 309 -7.54 0.33 -16.12
C GLY A 309 -6.19 -0.35 -15.87
N GLY A 310 -5.23 0.32 -15.23
CA GLY A 310 -3.85 -0.17 -15.01
C GLY A 310 -2.81 0.65 -15.76
N ASN A 311 -1.58 0.14 -15.86
CA ASN A 311 -0.48 0.82 -16.55
C ASN A 311 -0.45 0.46 -18.04
N ARG A 312 0.02 1.39 -18.87
CA ARG A 312 0.26 1.11 -20.30
C ARG A 312 1.64 0.54 -20.54
N THR A 313 2.60 0.95 -19.72
CA THR A 313 3.99 0.50 -19.73
C THR A 313 4.51 0.36 -18.31
#